data_63f0ff35afbb8edec7851013e55b857b
#
_entry.id   63f0ff35afbb8edec7851013e55b857b
#
_cell.length_a   1.000
_cell.length_b   1.000
_cell.length_c   1.000
_cell.angle_alpha   90.00
_cell.angle_beta   90.00
_cell.angle_gamma   90.00
#
_symmetry.space_group_name_H-M   'P 1'
#
loop_
_entity.id
_entity.type
_entity.pdbx_description
1 polymer ?
#
loop_
_entity_poly.entity_id
_entity_poly.type
_entity_poly.pdbx_seq_one_letter_code
_entity_poly.pdbx_strand_id
1 'polypeptide(L)'
;ISALWQINNDWNLHISTTQQTMESEGVFFEDPELDDYQIQRYENDRLKDEFVNTNWTLEGRLGALDMIYTGAFTDRESTQTVDYTDYLFVGQYLPYYICNSSVVYPGDDGGTPPITNATSGTCQAPNLFVNSEVRTKVETHELRFSTDQDASVRATFGGFYSDLEMREDNQCT
;
A
#
# COMPACT_ATOMS: atom_id res chain seq x y z
N ILE A 1 5.15 13.53 17.42
CA ILE A 1 5.07 14.79 18.21
C ILE A 1 3.60 15.10 18.42
N SER A 2 3.25 15.52 19.66
CA SER A 2 1.88 15.85 20.00
C SER A 2 1.85 17.10 20.87
N ALA A 3 0.85 17.93 20.68
CA ALA A 3 0.61 19.14 21.46
C ALA A 3 -0.88 19.28 21.81
N LEU A 4 -1.15 19.62 23.06
CA LEU A 4 -2.48 19.96 23.53
C LEU A 4 -2.47 21.44 23.94
N TRP A 5 -3.39 22.21 23.39
CA TRP A 5 -3.58 23.61 23.69
C TRP A 5 -4.98 23.82 24.28
N GLN A 6 -5.04 24.20 25.53
CA GLN A 6 -6.27 24.69 26.16
C GLN A 6 -6.47 26.16 25.76
N ILE A 7 -7.36 26.41 24.81
CA ILE A 7 -7.64 27.76 24.27
C ILE A 7 -8.33 28.60 25.36
N ASN A 8 -9.30 27.99 26.03
CA ASN A 8 -10.00 28.56 27.18
C ASN A 8 -10.67 27.42 27.98
N ASN A 9 -11.59 27.73 28.89
CA ASN A 9 -12.24 26.74 29.75
C ASN A 9 -13.15 25.75 28.99
N ASP A 10 -13.61 26.15 27.80
CA ASP A 10 -14.58 25.40 27.02
C ASP A 10 -13.98 24.78 25.74
N TRP A 11 -12.74 25.16 25.38
CA TRP A 11 -12.15 24.77 24.10
C TRP A 11 -10.73 24.23 24.26
N ASN A 12 -10.52 23.07 23.68
CA ASN A 12 -9.21 22.43 23.59
C ASN A 12 -8.90 22.08 22.12
N LEU A 13 -7.65 22.25 21.74
CA LEU A 13 -7.11 21.83 20.46
C LEU A 13 -5.96 20.85 20.70
N HIS A 14 -6.09 19.66 20.16
CA HIS A 14 -5.03 18.66 20.12
C HIS A 14 -4.53 18.52 18.70
N ILE A 15 -3.22 18.57 18.50
CA ILE A 15 -2.56 18.34 17.21
C ILE A 15 -1.50 17.27 17.42
N SER A 16 -1.44 16.30 16.54
CA SER A 16 -0.44 15.25 16.55
C SER A 16 0.12 15.02 15.16
N THR A 17 1.43 14.82 15.08
CA THR A 17 2.12 14.41 13.84
C THR A 17 2.95 13.18 14.14
N THR A 18 2.77 12.16 13.32
CA THR A 18 3.54 10.92 13.34
C THR A 18 4.25 10.76 12.00
N GLN A 19 5.52 10.46 12.06
CA GLN A 19 6.33 10.10 10.90
C GLN A 19 6.94 8.73 11.13
N GLN A 20 6.93 7.88 10.11
CA GLN A 20 7.55 6.57 10.14
C GLN A 20 8.24 6.32 8.80
N THR A 21 9.40 5.69 8.87
CA THR A 21 10.09 5.08 7.74
C THR A 21 10.32 3.61 8.08
N MET A 22 9.95 2.74 7.17
CA MET A 22 10.17 1.31 7.26
C MET A 22 10.96 0.86 6.03
N GLU A 23 12.01 0.11 6.25
CA GLU A 23 12.78 -0.52 5.18
C GLU A 23 12.86 -2.02 5.46
N SER A 24 12.70 -2.82 4.42
CA SER A 24 12.79 -4.26 4.48
C SER A 24 13.55 -4.77 3.25
N GLU A 25 14.39 -5.75 3.47
CA GLU A 25 15.07 -6.51 2.42
C GLU A 25 14.63 -7.97 2.50
N GLY A 26 14.48 -8.60 1.32
CA GLY A 26 14.01 -9.98 1.22
C GLY A 26 12.48 -10.11 1.34
N VAL A 27 12.05 -11.35 1.48
CA VAL A 27 10.64 -11.77 1.50
C VAL A 27 10.31 -12.53 2.80
N PHE A 28 9.02 -12.66 3.11
CA PHE A 28 8.54 -13.34 4.33
C PHE A 28 8.15 -14.82 4.07
N PHE A 29 8.79 -15.48 3.13
CA PHE A 29 8.59 -16.89 2.83
C PHE A 29 9.95 -17.56 2.54
N GLU A 30 9.98 -18.87 2.64
CA GLU A 30 11.16 -19.70 2.43
C GLU A 30 10.89 -20.75 1.35
N ASP A 31 11.94 -21.26 0.76
CA ASP A 31 11.86 -22.37 -0.18
C ASP A 31 11.94 -23.69 0.59
N PRO A 32 10.88 -24.55 0.53
CA PRO A 32 10.84 -25.80 1.26
C PRO A 32 11.89 -26.84 0.80
N GLU A 33 12.56 -26.59 -0.32
CA GLU A 33 13.65 -27.45 -0.82
C GLU A 33 15.03 -27.01 -0.32
N LEU A 34 15.12 -25.87 0.36
CA LEU A 34 16.32 -25.34 0.98
C LEU A 34 16.29 -25.53 2.51
N ASP A 35 17.37 -25.12 3.20
CA ASP A 35 17.39 -25.08 4.66
C ASP A 35 16.44 -23.98 5.19
N ASP A 36 16.07 -24.09 6.48
CA ASP A 36 15.16 -23.14 7.14
C ASP A 36 15.61 -21.69 6.92
N TYR A 37 14.63 -20.83 6.61
CA TYR A 37 14.80 -19.39 6.35
C TYR A 37 15.64 -19.05 5.12
N GLN A 38 15.78 -19.96 4.17
CA GLN A 38 16.48 -19.74 2.91
C GLN A 38 15.51 -19.64 1.74
N ILE A 39 15.86 -18.78 0.80
CA ILE A 39 15.18 -18.64 -0.47
C ILE A 39 16.20 -18.26 -1.55
N GLN A 40 15.98 -18.75 -2.75
CA GLN A 40 16.75 -18.33 -3.91
C GLN A 40 16.04 -17.16 -4.60
N ARG A 41 16.76 -16.05 -4.81
CA ARG A 41 16.28 -14.90 -5.54
C ARG A 41 17.29 -14.50 -6.59
N TYR A 42 16.79 -14.01 -7.72
CA TYR A 42 17.61 -13.51 -8.84
C TYR A 42 17.86 -12.01 -8.73
N GLU A 43 16.90 -11.29 -8.16
CA GLU A 43 16.99 -9.88 -7.83
C GLU A 43 16.69 -9.68 -6.34
N ASN A 44 17.31 -8.68 -5.74
CA ASN A 44 17.07 -8.38 -4.32
C ASN A 44 15.72 -7.72 -4.12
N ASP A 45 14.85 -8.39 -3.39
CA ASP A 45 13.59 -7.80 -2.93
C ASP A 45 13.87 -6.67 -1.94
N ARG A 46 13.20 -5.53 -2.14
CA ARG A 46 13.30 -4.36 -1.28
C ARG A 46 11.96 -3.69 -1.15
N LEU A 47 11.70 -3.20 0.03
CA LEU A 47 10.56 -2.35 0.33
C LEU A 47 11.04 -1.16 1.15
N LYS A 48 10.66 0.04 0.73
CA LYS A 48 10.76 1.25 1.52
C LYS A 48 9.37 1.87 1.60
N ASP A 49 8.91 2.12 2.81
CA ASP A 49 7.61 2.71 3.09
C ASP A 49 7.80 3.89 4.04
N GLU A 50 7.36 5.06 3.62
CA GLU A 50 7.45 6.30 4.38
C GLU A 50 6.08 6.92 4.48
N PHE A 51 5.67 7.32 5.68
CA PHE A 51 4.46 8.09 5.82
C PHE A 51 4.59 9.20 6.87
N VAL A 52 3.83 10.24 6.63
CA VAL A 52 3.56 11.30 7.59
C VAL A 52 2.05 11.39 7.77
N ASN A 53 1.61 11.33 9.01
CA ASN A 53 0.22 11.58 9.37
C ASN A 53 0.16 12.75 10.33
N THR A 54 -0.59 13.78 9.98
CA THR A 54 -0.89 14.90 10.86
C THR A 54 -2.40 14.90 11.11
N ASN A 55 -2.78 14.89 12.37
CA ASN A 55 -4.17 14.95 12.78
C ASN A 55 -4.40 16.03 13.84
N TRP A 56 -5.62 16.50 13.91
CA TRP A 56 -6.06 17.48 14.89
C TRP A 56 -7.46 17.19 15.36
N THR A 57 -7.73 17.56 16.59
CA THR A 57 -9.04 17.49 17.22
C THR A 57 -9.28 18.79 17.96
N LEU A 58 -10.34 19.49 17.59
CA LEU A 58 -10.87 20.64 18.31
C LEU A 58 -12.14 20.22 19.01
N GLU A 59 -12.11 20.30 20.32
CA GLU A 59 -13.25 19.98 21.18
C GLU A 59 -13.70 21.22 21.92
N GLY A 60 -15.00 21.36 22.07
CA GLY A 60 -15.53 22.47 22.83
C GLY A 60 -17.04 22.49 22.94
N ARG A 61 -17.53 23.53 23.59
CA ARG A 61 -18.95 23.72 23.80
C ARG A 61 -19.49 24.93 23.01
N LEU A 62 -20.52 24.69 22.22
CA LEU A 62 -21.21 25.70 21.43
C LEU A 62 -22.65 25.84 21.96
N GLY A 63 -22.85 26.75 22.91
CA GLY A 63 -24.14 26.91 23.60
C GLY A 63 -24.52 25.66 24.42
N ALA A 64 -25.59 24.97 24.03
CA ALA A 64 -26.05 23.75 24.69
C ALA A 64 -25.52 22.46 24.04
N LEU A 65 -24.64 22.56 23.04
CA LEU A 65 -24.09 21.41 22.33
C LEU A 65 -22.60 21.28 22.60
N ASP A 66 -22.15 20.07 22.79
CA ASP A 66 -20.74 19.72 22.71
C ASP A 66 -20.39 19.52 21.24
N MET A 67 -19.27 20.08 20.79
CA MET A 67 -18.78 20.01 19.43
C MET A 67 -17.41 19.31 19.40
N ILE A 68 -17.25 18.42 18.47
CA ILE A 68 -15.94 17.84 18.11
C ILE A 68 -15.74 18.05 16.61
N TYR A 69 -14.64 18.67 16.27
CA TYR A 69 -14.13 18.71 14.91
C TYR A 69 -12.79 18.00 14.87
N THR A 70 -12.68 16.95 14.08
CA THR A 70 -11.42 16.23 13.86
C THR A 70 -11.08 16.18 12.39
N GLY A 71 -9.80 16.24 12.09
CA GLY A 71 -9.30 16.09 10.74
C GLY A 71 -7.95 15.40 10.74
N ALA A 72 -7.61 14.82 9.60
CA ALA A 72 -6.30 14.23 9.39
C ALA A 72 -5.86 14.40 7.94
N PHE A 73 -4.56 14.52 7.79
CA PHE A 73 -3.87 14.47 6.51
C PHE A 73 -2.77 13.41 6.58
N THR A 74 -2.80 12.48 5.64
CA THR A 74 -1.78 11.44 5.50
C THR A 74 -1.14 11.55 4.13
N ASP A 75 0.19 11.56 4.08
CA ASP A 75 1.00 11.42 2.87
C ASP A 75 1.88 10.19 3.05
N ARG A 76 1.75 9.21 2.16
CA ARG A 76 2.50 7.96 2.18
C ARG A 76 3.10 7.70 0.82
N GLU A 77 4.38 7.34 0.82
CA GLU A 77 5.11 6.87 -0.34
C GLU A 77 5.69 5.49 -0.05
N SER A 78 5.43 4.54 -0.94
CA SER A 78 5.98 3.20 -0.86
C SER A 78 6.68 2.88 -2.18
N THR A 79 7.95 2.49 -2.09
CA THR A 79 8.73 1.99 -3.21
C THR A 79 9.12 0.55 -2.97
N GLN A 80 8.95 -0.28 -3.99
CA GLN A 80 9.17 -1.71 -3.87
C GLN A 80 9.86 -2.24 -5.13
N THR A 81 10.84 -3.11 -4.92
CA THR A 81 11.39 -4.00 -5.96
C THR A 81 11.06 -5.43 -5.56
N VAL A 82 10.42 -6.17 -6.43
CA VAL A 82 10.03 -7.57 -6.20
C VAL A 82 10.54 -8.43 -7.32
N ASP A 83 11.26 -9.49 -6.97
CA ASP A 83 11.68 -10.52 -7.91
C ASP A 83 10.49 -11.42 -8.26
N TYR A 84 10.11 -11.42 -9.53
CA TYR A 84 9.07 -12.27 -10.10
C TYR A 84 9.62 -13.39 -10.97
N THR A 85 10.93 -13.64 -10.94
CA THR A 85 11.59 -14.61 -11.83
C THR A 85 11.01 -16.00 -11.67
N ASP A 86 10.63 -16.40 -10.47
CA ASP A 86 10.01 -17.71 -10.21
C ASP A 86 8.69 -17.90 -10.95
N TYR A 87 7.98 -16.81 -11.26
CA TYR A 87 6.77 -16.87 -12.07
C TYR A 87 7.02 -17.39 -13.48
N LEU A 88 8.22 -17.18 -14.02
CA LEU A 88 8.60 -17.65 -15.35
C LEU A 88 8.68 -19.20 -15.44
N PHE A 89 8.92 -19.86 -14.31
CA PHE A 89 8.99 -21.32 -14.24
C PHE A 89 7.62 -21.96 -14.10
N VAL A 90 6.61 -21.20 -13.74
CA VAL A 90 5.24 -21.65 -13.61
C VAL A 90 4.59 -21.74 -14.99
N GLY A 91 4.05 -22.90 -15.36
CA GLY A 91 3.20 -23.04 -16.53
C GLY A 91 3.90 -22.91 -17.89
N GLN A 92 5.22 -23.07 -17.95
CA GLN A 92 5.96 -23.08 -19.21
C GLN A 92 6.06 -21.71 -19.93
N TYR A 93 5.94 -20.61 -19.21
CA TYR A 93 6.03 -19.28 -19.79
C TYR A 93 7.48 -18.77 -20.03
N LEU A 94 8.48 -19.49 -19.50
CA LEU A 94 9.87 -19.09 -19.56
C LEU A 94 10.35 -18.70 -20.98
N PRO A 95 10.14 -19.51 -22.05
CA PRO A 95 10.60 -19.13 -23.39
C PRO A 95 9.92 -17.89 -23.94
N TYR A 96 8.70 -17.64 -23.54
CA TYR A 96 7.92 -16.49 -24.01
C TYR A 96 8.52 -15.18 -23.50
N TYR A 97 8.95 -15.15 -22.24
CA TYR A 97 9.42 -13.91 -21.62
C TYR A 97 10.90 -13.61 -21.82
N ILE A 98 11.72 -14.64 -22.04
CA ILE A 98 13.17 -14.48 -22.08
C ILE A 98 13.82 -14.73 -23.44
N CYS A 99 13.08 -15.25 -24.41
CA CYS A 99 13.63 -15.61 -25.71
C CYS A 99 13.00 -14.80 -26.83
N ASN A 100 13.82 -14.41 -27.82
CA ASN A 100 13.35 -13.72 -29.02
C ASN A 100 12.84 -14.69 -30.10
N SER A 101 12.29 -15.83 -29.76
CA SER A 101 11.75 -16.83 -30.66
C SER A 101 10.25 -16.78 -30.73
N SER A 102 9.67 -17.22 -31.84
CA SER A 102 8.23 -17.43 -31.92
C SER A 102 7.81 -18.52 -30.96
N VAL A 103 6.90 -18.21 -30.06
CA VAL A 103 6.30 -19.16 -29.12
C VAL A 103 4.90 -19.51 -29.60
N VAL A 104 4.65 -20.79 -29.80
CA VAL A 104 3.30 -21.29 -30.10
C VAL A 104 2.59 -21.59 -28.79
N TYR A 105 1.46 -20.94 -28.54
CA TYR A 105 0.66 -21.18 -27.36
C TYR A 105 -0.02 -22.54 -27.43
N PRO A 106 -0.09 -23.29 -26.32
CA PRO A 106 -0.90 -24.49 -26.25
C PRO A 106 -2.37 -24.14 -26.52
N GLY A 107 -2.97 -24.79 -27.51
CA GLY A 107 -4.40 -24.61 -27.81
C GLY A 107 -4.72 -23.97 -29.16
N ASP A 108 -3.78 -23.33 -29.83
CA ASP A 108 -4.01 -22.77 -31.16
C ASP A 108 -4.14 -23.85 -32.26
N ASP A 109 -3.73 -25.07 -31.97
CA ASP A 109 -3.78 -26.25 -32.84
C ASP A 109 -4.76 -27.34 -32.35
N GLY A 110 -5.56 -27.05 -31.33
CA GLY A 110 -6.57 -27.98 -30.79
C GLY A 110 -6.00 -29.15 -30.00
N GLY A 111 -4.72 -29.15 -29.69
CA GLY A 111 -4.06 -30.18 -28.87
C GLY A 111 -3.09 -29.53 -27.89
N THR A 112 -2.99 -30.03 -26.72
CA THR A 112 -2.05 -29.58 -25.68
C THR A 112 -0.65 -30.14 -25.94
N PRO A 113 0.24 -29.50 -26.67
CA PRO A 113 1.63 -29.79 -26.47
C PRO A 113 2.24 -28.76 -25.52
N PRO A 114 3.21 -29.16 -24.75
CA PRO A 114 4.06 -28.21 -24.05
C PRO A 114 4.63 -27.20 -25.05
N ILE A 115 4.92 -25.99 -24.59
CA ILE A 115 5.70 -24.99 -25.33
C ILE A 115 7.07 -25.61 -25.57
N THR A 116 7.22 -26.31 -26.67
CA THR A 116 8.40 -27.15 -26.86
C THR A 116 9.46 -26.54 -27.71
N ASN A 117 9.28 -25.34 -28.25
CA ASN A 117 10.25 -24.87 -29.21
C ASN A 117 10.53 -23.37 -29.22
N ALA A 118 11.13 -22.90 -28.15
CA ALA A 118 12.03 -21.76 -28.26
C ALA A 118 13.41 -22.24 -28.80
N THR A 119 13.42 -22.87 -29.97
CA THR A 119 14.60 -23.60 -30.42
C THR A 119 15.53 -22.84 -31.32
N SER A 120 15.22 -21.62 -31.69
CA SER A 120 16.04 -20.85 -32.67
C SER A 120 16.30 -19.40 -32.28
N GLY A 121 15.93 -18.95 -31.09
CA GLY A 121 16.14 -17.59 -30.62
C GLY A 121 17.26 -17.47 -29.59
N THR A 122 17.76 -16.26 -29.43
CA THR A 122 18.62 -15.92 -28.29
C THR A 122 17.77 -15.70 -27.05
N CYS A 123 18.04 -16.45 -25.99
CA CYS A 123 17.38 -16.28 -24.71
C CYS A 123 18.27 -15.45 -23.78
N GLN A 124 17.67 -14.60 -22.98
CA GLN A 124 18.34 -13.90 -21.89
C GLN A 124 18.31 -14.75 -20.61
N ALA A 125 19.10 -14.38 -19.62
CA ALA A 125 18.98 -14.98 -18.29
C ALA A 125 17.57 -14.69 -17.71
N PRO A 126 16.94 -15.64 -17.04
CA PRO A 126 15.66 -15.40 -16.37
C PRO A 126 15.86 -14.41 -15.24
N ASN A 127 15.34 -13.21 -15.38
CA ASN A 127 15.32 -12.17 -14.37
C ASN A 127 14.14 -11.24 -14.63
N LEU A 128 12.99 -11.61 -14.14
CA LEU A 128 11.80 -10.78 -14.18
C LEU A 128 11.61 -10.12 -12.82
N PHE A 129 11.58 -8.80 -12.78
CA PHE A 129 11.28 -8.07 -11.58
C PHE A 129 10.33 -6.90 -11.81
N VAL A 130 9.68 -6.47 -10.76
CA VAL A 130 8.76 -5.33 -10.78
C VAL A 130 9.28 -4.25 -9.85
N ASN A 131 9.45 -3.06 -10.38
CA ASN A 131 9.60 -1.84 -9.60
C ASN A 131 8.24 -1.18 -9.49
N SER A 132 7.79 -0.96 -8.26
CA SER A 132 6.52 -0.32 -7.94
C SER A 132 6.75 0.92 -7.11
N GLU A 133 6.09 2.01 -7.48
CA GLU A 133 6.00 3.24 -6.68
C GLU A 133 4.53 3.54 -6.44
N VAL A 134 4.13 3.63 -5.18
CA VAL A 134 2.77 3.96 -4.78
C VAL A 134 2.79 5.19 -3.91
N ARG A 135 2.05 6.22 -4.32
CA ARG A 135 1.83 7.44 -3.52
C ARG A 135 0.36 7.54 -3.14
N THR A 136 0.12 7.74 -1.87
CA THR A 136 -1.24 7.85 -1.33
C THR A 136 -1.35 9.11 -0.48
N LYS A 137 -2.34 9.94 -0.80
CA LYS A 137 -2.71 11.09 0.02
C LYS A 137 -4.15 10.92 0.47
N VAL A 138 -4.37 11.11 1.75
CA VAL A 138 -5.70 11.02 2.35
C VAL A 138 -5.94 12.26 3.18
N GLU A 139 -7.07 12.90 2.93
CA GLU A 139 -7.58 14.00 3.74
C GLU A 139 -8.94 13.62 4.31
N THR A 140 -9.14 13.83 5.60
CA THR A 140 -10.39 13.50 6.27
C THR A 140 -10.82 14.62 7.20
N HIS A 141 -12.14 14.86 7.27
CA HIS A 141 -12.75 15.82 8.18
C HIS A 141 -14.02 15.22 8.76
N GLU A 142 -14.21 15.37 10.05
CA GLU A 142 -15.45 15.03 10.73
C GLU A 142 -15.84 16.16 11.67
N LEU A 143 -17.10 16.59 11.56
CA LEU A 143 -17.70 17.52 12.49
C LEU A 143 -18.91 16.86 13.15
N ARG A 144 -18.89 16.83 14.50
CA ARG A 144 -19.91 16.17 15.30
C ARG A 144 -20.41 17.12 16.38
N PHE A 145 -21.72 17.06 16.62
CA PHE A 145 -22.39 17.76 17.69
C PHE A 145 -23.16 16.76 18.55
N SER A 146 -23.14 16.96 19.86
CA SER A 146 -23.88 16.15 20.83
C SER A 146 -24.61 17.04 21.79
N THR A 147 -25.82 16.63 22.19
CA THR A 147 -26.51 17.23 23.33
C THR A 147 -25.83 16.79 24.61
N ASP A 148 -26.07 17.52 25.71
CA ASP A 148 -25.59 17.15 27.04
C ASP A 148 -26.01 15.71 27.39
N GLN A 149 -25.07 14.94 27.95
CA GLN A 149 -25.30 13.54 28.28
C GLN A 149 -26.29 13.35 29.46
N ASP A 150 -26.50 14.38 30.26
CA ASP A 150 -27.48 14.41 31.37
C ASP A 150 -28.86 14.90 30.90
N ALA A 151 -29.00 15.30 29.65
CA ALA A 151 -30.29 15.71 29.12
C ALA A 151 -31.29 14.54 29.00
N SER A 152 -32.58 14.83 29.15
CA SER A 152 -33.66 13.84 28.98
C SER A 152 -33.73 13.28 27.55
N VAL A 153 -33.31 14.06 26.56
CA VAL A 153 -33.17 13.65 25.13
C VAL A 153 -31.72 13.81 24.75
N ARG A 154 -31.13 12.71 24.33
CA ARG A 154 -29.73 12.66 23.87
C ARG A 154 -29.69 12.42 22.37
N ALA A 155 -28.97 13.25 21.67
CA ALA A 155 -28.77 13.14 20.23
C ALA A 155 -27.33 13.47 19.88
N THR A 156 -26.79 12.78 18.89
CA THR A 156 -25.51 13.08 18.23
C THR A 156 -25.75 13.13 16.74
N PHE A 157 -25.23 14.16 16.08
CA PHE A 157 -25.32 14.30 14.63
C PHE A 157 -24.04 14.96 14.12
N GLY A 158 -23.73 14.74 12.85
CA GLY A 158 -22.52 15.27 12.25
C GLY A 158 -22.41 14.95 10.78
N GLY A 159 -21.28 15.35 10.21
CA GLY A 159 -20.90 15.09 8.84
C GLY A 159 -19.45 14.66 8.75
N PHE A 160 -19.17 13.81 7.76
CA PHE A 160 -17.84 13.30 7.46
C PHE A 160 -17.53 13.57 6.00
N TYR A 161 -16.29 13.98 5.73
CA TYR A 161 -15.72 14.12 4.40
C TYR A 161 -14.40 13.36 4.33
N SER A 162 -14.13 12.68 3.22
CA SER A 162 -12.87 12.06 2.92
C SER A 162 -12.52 12.24 1.46
N ASP A 163 -11.28 12.56 1.18
CA ASP A 163 -10.68 12.58 -0.14
C ASP A 163 -9.45 11.67 -0.16
N LEU A 164 -9.37 10.82 -1.18
CA LEU A 164 -8.27 9.87 -1.40
C LEU A 164 -7.71 10.07 -2.80
N GLU A 165 -6.45 10.45 -2.87
CA GLU A 165 -5.66 10.42 -4.09
C GLU A 165 -4.65 9.29 -4.00
N MET A 166 -4.68 8.35 -4.96
CA MET A 166 -3.70 7.29 -5.08
C MET A 166 -3.13 7.26 -6.48
N ARG A 167 -1.81 7.23 -6.56
CA ARG A 167 -1.07 7.05 -7.81
C ARG A 167 -0.17 5.83 -7.65
N GLU A 168 -0.22 4.95 -8.64
CA GLU A 168 0.60 3.76 -8.73
C GLU A 168 1.31 3.73 -10.08
N ASP A 169 2.61 3.45 -10.05
CA ASP A 169 3.46 3.27 -11.23
C ASP A 169 4.22 1.95 -11.07
N ASN A 170 3.97 1.02 -12.00
CA ASN A 170 4.58 -0.30 -12.00
C ASN A 170 5.37 -0.50 -13.28
N GLN A 171 6.64 -0.83 -13.14
CA GLN A 171 7.55 -1.13 -14.25
C GLN A 171 8.02 -2.57 -14.13
N CYS A 172 7.65 -3.38 -15.11
CA CYS A 172 8.15 -4.74 -15.27
C CYS A 172 9.36 -4.73 -16.23
N THR A 173 10.45 -5.33 -15.80
CA THR A 173 11.69 -5.41 -16.60
C THR A 173 12.17 -6.83 -16.65
#